data_8f5dc9a77ec756cee6797e19c2d26eb6
#
_entry.id   8f5dc9a77ec756cee6797e19c2d26eb6
#
_cell.length_a   1.000
_cell.length_b   1.000
_cell.length_c   1.000
_cell.angle_alpha   90.00
_cell.angle_beta   90.00
_cell.angle_gamma   90.00
#
_symmetry.space_group_name_H-M   'P 1'
#
loop_
_entity.id
_entity.type
_entity.pdbx_description
1 polymer ?
#
loop_
_entity_poly.entity_id
_entity_poly.type
_entity_poly.pdbx_seq_one_letter_code
_entity_poly.pdbx_strand_id
1 'polypeptide(L)'
;MSDKKCIKEMIKLFYPYKKKLLCILLCMIASSIISIVNPIISQKIVDLGFIQEDVNMVVTLSVFLLGLYGLNIIIDILKEKNRLKLSADFTEKLNKDFFGHIINIKADVMENKNSAEILTQAETDVSAIASLTDERIFYVFTKLLSMVGGFIGSVSY
;
A
#
# COMPACT_ATOMS: atom_id res chain seq x y z
N MET A 1 25.36 15.17 -0.72
CA MET A 1 25.41 13.70 -0.81
C MET A 1 24.56 13.31 -2.00
N SER A 2 25.04 12.51 -2.94
CA SER A 2 24.33 12.31 -4.22
C SER A 2 23.04 11.51 -4.00
N ASP A 3 21.90 12.05 -4.42
CA ASP A 3 20.55 11.45 -4.29
C ASP A 3 20.50 9.98 -4.75
N LYS A 4 21.31 9.63 -5.75
CA LYS A 4 21.46 8.26 -6.25
C LYS A 4 22.02 7.28 -5.20
N LYS A 5 22.85 7.72 -4.27
CA LYS A 5 23.43 6.88 -3.23
C LYS A 5 22.41 6.61 -2.13
N CYS A 6 21.61 7.62 -1.78
CA CYS A 6 20.52 7.51 -0.82
C CYS A 6 19.41 6.55 -1.33
N ILE A 7 19.00 6.69 -2.59
CA ILE A 7 18.01 5.79 -3.21
C ILE A 7 18.52 4.34 -3.25
N LYS A 8 19.80 4.12 -3.56
CA LYS A 8 20.39 2.77 -3.61
C LYS A 8 20.42 2.11 -2.22
N GLU A 9 20.70 2.87 -1.18
CA GLU A 9 20.68 2.38 0.21
C GLU A 9 19.24 2.08 0.67
N MET A 10 18.28 2.92 0.31
CA MET A 10 16.85 2.65 0.57
C MET A 10 16.39 1.36 -0.12
N ILE A 11 16.73 1.16 -1.40
CA ILE A 11 16.38 -0.06 -2.13
C ILE A 11 17.00 -1.29 -1.45
N LYS A 12 18.25 -1.20 -0.99
CA LYS A 12 18.93 -2.28 -0.26
C LYS A 12 18.24 -2.61 1.06
N LEU A 13 17.66 -1.60 1.73
CA LEU A 13 16.93 -1.77 2.98
C LEU A 13 15.62 -2.54 2.77
N PHE A 14 14.94 -2.34 1.63
CA PHE A 14 13.69 -3.03 1.26
C PHE A 14 13.90 -4.40 0.61
N TYR A 15 15.12 -4.71 0.18
CA TYR A 15 15.43 -5.96 -0.53
C TYR A 15 15.02 -7.25 0.21
N PRO A 16 15.21 -7.39 1.55
CA PRO A 16 14.77 -8.57 2.27
C PRO A 16 13.24 -8.76 2.28
N TYR A 17 12.48 -7.68 2.08
CA TYR A 17 11.02 -7.68 2.11
C TYR A 17 10.36 -7.80 0.74
N LYS A 18 11.14 -8.07 -0.33
CA LYS A 18 10.67 -8.12 -1.72
C LYS A 18 9.45 -9.02 -1.94
N LYS A 19 9.35 -10.15 -1.22
CA LYS A 19 8.20 -11.07 -1.33
C LYS A 19 6.91 -10.44 -0.80
N LYS A 20 6.97 -9.72 0.32
CA LYS A 20 5.82 -9.00 0.90
C LYS A 20 5.41 -7.83 0.02
N LEU A 21 6.39 -7.06 -0.49
CA LEU A 21 6.14 -5.98 -1.44
C LEU A 21 5.49 -6.48 -2.73
N LEU A 22 5.97 -7.59 -3.29
CA LEU A 22 5.38 -8.19 -4.47
C LEU A 22 3.93 -8.63 -4.21
N CYS A 23 3.65 -9.25 -3.07
CA CYS A 23 2.30 -9.66 -2.69
C CYS A 23 1.36 -8.45 -2.58
N ILE A 24 1.79 -7.36 -1.92
CA ILE A 24 1.03 -6.12 -1.82
C ILE A 24 0.74 -5.56 -3.21
N LEU A 25 1.75 -5.51 -4.09
CA LEU A 25 1.62 -4.99 -5.45
C LEU A 25 0.63 -5.82 -6.28
N LEU A 26 0.68 -7.15 -6.19
CA LEU A 26 -0.28 -8.02 -6.86
C LEU A 26 -1.71 -7.81 -6.35
N CYS A 27 -1.89 -7.67 -5.03
CA CYS A 27 -3.20 -7.33 -4.46
C CYS A 27 -3.70 -5.97 -4.95
N MET A 28 -2.83 -4.97 -5.06
CA MET A 28 -3.18 -3.64 -5.59
C MET A 28 -3.65 -3.70 -7.04
N ILE A 29 -2.94 -4.45 -7.88
CA ILE A 29 -3.33 -4.65 -9.29
C ILE A 29 -4.69 -5.36 -9.36
N ALA A 30 -4.90 -6.42 -8.58
CA ALA A 30 -6.17 -7.14 -8.54
C ALA A 30 -7.34 -6.24 -8.09
N SER A 31 -7.18 -5.46 -7.02
CA SER A 31 -8.19 -4.49 -6.58
C SER A 31 -8.48 -3.42 -7.64
N SER A 32 -7.45 -2.96 -8.36
CA SER A 32 -7.62 -1.97 -9.43
C SER A 32 -8.43 -2.52 -10.60
N ILE A 33 -8.20 -3.79 -10.99
CA ILE A 33 -8.99 -4.46 -12.03
C ILE A 33 -10.45 -4.55 -11.62
N ILE A 34 -10.74 -4.97 -10.38
CA ILE A 34 -12.12 -5.05 -9.86
C ILE A 34 -12.77 -3.66 -9.87
N SER A 35 -12.04 -2.61 -9.49
CA SER A 35 -12.52 -1.22 -9.51
C SER A 35 -12.92 -0.72 -10.89
N ILE A 36 -12.28 -1.22 -11.96
CA ILE A 36 -12.62 -0.87 -13.35
C ILE A 36 -13.84 -1.66 -13.81
N VAL A 37 -13.97 -2.92 -13.42
CA VAL A 37 -15.05 -3.80 -13.83
C VAL A 37 -16.40 -3.43 -13.17
N ASN A 38 -16.35 -2.95 -11.92
CA ASN A 38 -17.56 -2.59 -11.15
C ASN A 38 -18.49 -1.59 -11.88
N PRO A 39 -18.03 -0.42 -12.38
CA PRO A 39 -18.88 0.53 -13.07
C PRO A 39 -19.44 -0.03 -14.38
N ILE A 40 -18.68 -0.87 -15.09
CA ILE A 40 -19.13 -1.49 -16.34
C ILE A 40 -20.33 -2.44 -16.09
N ILE A 41 -20.23 -3.26 -15.04
CA ILE A 41 -21.34 -4.15 -14.67
C ILE A 41 -22.54 -3.34 -14.15
N SER A 42 -22.28 -2.30 -13.35
CA SER A 42 -23.35 -1.44 -12.84
C SER A 42 -24.11 -0.75 -13.96
N GLN A 43 -23.42 -0.27 -14.99
CA GLN A 43 -24.05 0.29 -16.17
C GLN A 43 -24.91 -0.75 -16.89
N LYS A 44 -24.41 -1.96 -17.11
CA LYS A 44 -25.20 -3.05 -17.74
C LYS A 44 -26.45 -3.42 -16.94
N ILE A 45 -26.38 -3.40 -15.61
CA ILE A 45 -27.57 -3.64 -14.77
C ILE A 45 -28.65 -2.57 -15.02
N VAL A 46 -28.22 -1.30 -15.11
CA VAL A 46 -29.13 -0.18 -15.39
C VAL A 46 -29.75 -0.33 -16.80
N ASP A 47 -28.93 -0.57 -17.81
CA ASP A 47 -29.39 -0.70 -19.20
C ASP A 47 -30.35 -1.87 -19.39
N LEU A 48 -30.03 -3.03 -18.82
CA LEU A 48 -30.91 -4.23 -18.90
C LEU A 48 -32.19 -4.06 -18.07
N GLY A 49 -32.10 -3.41 -16.90
CA GLY A 49 -33.23 -3.19 -16.02
C GLY A 49 -34.24 -2.17 -16.56
N PHE A 50 -33.75 -1.04 -17.10
CA PHE A 50 -34.62 0.05 -17.55
C PHE A 50 -34.99 -0.01 -19.04
N ILE A 51 -34.12 -0.58 -19.89
CA ILE A 51 -34.34 -0.58 -21.34
C ILE A 51 -34.91 -1.90 -21.83
N GLN A 52 -34.45 -3.04 -21.27
CA GLN A 52 -34.84 -4.36 -21.75
C GLN A 52 -35.84 -5.10 -20.83
N GLU A 53 -36.09 -4.57 -19.64
CA GLU A 53 -36.99 -5.16 -18.62
C GLU A 53 -36.65 -6.62 -18.27
N ASP A 54 -35.40 -7.06 -18.50
CA ASP A 54 -34.95 -8.43 -18.22
C ASP A 54 -34.52 -8.59 -16.74
N VAL A 55 -35.50 -8.88 -15.90
CA VAL A 55 -35.31 -9.03 -14.45
C VAL A 55 -34.35 -10.17 -14.12
N ASN A 56 -34.33 -11.28 -14.86
CA ASN A 56 -33.47 -12.42 -14.57
C ASN A 56 -31.98 -12.07 -14.78
N MET A 57 -31.70 -11.33 -15.85
CA MET A 57 -30.34 -10.89 -16.15
C MET A 57 -29.86 -9.86 -15.13
N VAL A 58 -30.74 -8.93 -14.70
CA VAL A 58 -30.44 -7.95 -13.64
C VAL A 58 -30.10 -8.65 -12.34
N VAL A 59 -30.87 -9.63 -11.90
CA VAL A 59 -30.61 -10.40 -10.68
C VAL A 59 -29.26 -11.13 -10.78
N THR A 60 -29.00 -11.80 -11.90
CA THR A 60 -27.77 -12.54 -12.13
C THR A 60 -26.52 -11.61 -12.04
N LEU A 61 -26.57 -10.46 -12.72
CA LEU A 61 -25.47 -9.49 -12.69
C LEU A 61 -25.31 -8.86 -11.31
N SER A 62 -26.40 -8.64 -10.58
CA SER A 62 -26.34 -8.10 -9.21
C SER A 62 -25.68 -9.09 -8.24
N VAL A 63 -26.01 -10.37 -8.33
CA VAL A 63 -25.35 -11.43 -7.53
C VAL A 63 -23.88 -11.53 -7.88
N PHE A 64 -23.53 -11.45 -9.16
CA PHE A 64 -22.13 -11.45 -9.60
C PHE A 64 -21.37 -10.23 -9.06
N LEU A 65 -21.98 -9.06 -9.07
CA LEU A 65 -21.41 -7.83 -8.53
C LEU A 65 -21.16 -7.95 -7.02
N LEU A 66 -22.10 -8.52 -6.26
CA LEU A 66 -21.91 -8.82 -4.84
C LEU A 66 -20.74 -9.77 -4.60
N GLY A 67 -20.57 -10.79 -5.44
CA GLY A 67 -19.43 -11.70 -5.40
C GLY A 67 -18.10 -10.97 -5.61
N LEU A 68 -18.05 -10.04 -6.58
CA LEU A 68 -16.86 -9.21 -6.82
C LEU A 68 -16.52 -8.30 -5.61
N TYR A 69 -17.52 -7.71 -4.97
CA TYR A 69 -17.29 -6.94 -3.74
C TYR A 69 -16.74 -7.82 -2.61
N GLY A 70 -17.27 -9.02 -2.44
CA GLY A 70 -16.75 -9.98 -1.46
C GLY A 70 -15.29 -10.35 -1.74
N LEU A 71 -14.94 -10.63 -2.99
CA LEU A 71 -13.55 -10.87 -3.40
C LEU A 71 -12.65 -9.67 -3.14
N ASN A 72 -13.11 -8.46 -3.40
CA ASN A 72 -12.34 -7.25 -3.14
C ASN A 72 -12.02 -7.08 -1.66
N ILE A 73 -12.99 -7.34 -0.78
CA ILE A 73 -12.78 -7.29 0.67
C ILE A 73 -11.70 -8.29 1.10
N ILE A 74 -11.70 -9.51 0.57
CA ILE A 74 -10.67 -10.52 0.88
C ILE A 74 -9.30 -10.06 0.43
N ILE A 75 -9.19 -9.50 -0.77
CA ILE A 75 -7.95 -8.96 -1.32
C ILE A 75 -7.43 -7.80 -0.44
N ASP A 76 -8.31 -6.90 -0.01
CA ASP A 76 -7.94 -5.78 0.85
C ASP A 76 -7.46 -6.24 2.22
N ILE A 77 -8.08 -7.24 2.83
CA ILE A 77 -7.63 -7.85 4.07
C ILE A 77 -6.23 -8.48 3.92
N LEU A 78 -5.99 -9.21 2.82
CA LEU A 78 -4.69 -9.81 2.53
C LEU A 78 -3.60 -8.75 2.33
N LYS A 79 -3.91 -7.70 1.56
CA LYS A 79 -3.04 -6.54 1.33
C LYS A 79 -2.67 -5.89 2.65
N GLU A 80 -3.67 -5.57 3.49
CA GLU A 80 -3.49 -4.91 4.77
C GLU A 80 -2.66 -5.75 5.74
N LYS A 81 -2.94 -7.04 5.86
CA LYS A 81 -2.15 -7.97 6.68
C LYS A 81 -0.66 -8.00 6.28
N ASN A 82 -0.37 -8.03 4.97
CA ASN A 82 1.01 -8.03 4.49
C ASN A 82 1.68 -6.67 4.70
N ARG A 83 0.94 -5.57 4.55
CA ARG A 83 1.41 -4.21 4.80
C ARG A 83 1.78 -4.02 6.27
N LEU A 84 0.90 -4.40 7.20
CA LEU A 84 1.15 -4.29 8.64
C LEU A 84 2.36 -5.11 9.08
N LYS A 85 2.50 -6.34 8.56
CA LYS A 85 3.70 -7.15 8.81
C LYS A 85 4.96 -6.53 8.24
N LEU A 86 4.88 -5.91 7.06
CA LEU A 86 6.01 -5.21 6.46
C LEU A 86 6.42 -4.02 7.32
N SER A 87 5.46 -3.21 7.73
CA SER A 87 5.69 -2.04 8.59
C SER A 87 6.32 -2.42 9.94
N ALA A 88 5.77 -3.44 10.60
CA ALA A 88 6.28 -3.91 11.89
C ALA A 88 7.73 -4.43 11.79
N ASP A 89 8.00 -5.34 10.84
CA ASP A 89 9.35 -5.90 10.65
C ASP A 89 10.37 -4.80 10.26
N PHE A 90 9.94 -3.82 9.46
CA PHE A 90 10.78 -2.73 9.01
C PHE A 90 11.13 -1.79 10.16
N THR A 91 10.14 -1.42 10.98
CA THR A 91 10.32 -0.58 12.18
C THR A 91 11.20 -1.28 13.22
N GLU A 92 10.98 -2.57 13.45
CA GLU A 92 11.82 -3.36 14.36
C GLU A 92 13.28 -3.38 13.92
N LYS A 93 13.51 -3.58 12.63
CA LYS A 93 14.87 -3.57 12.07
C LYS A 93 15.53 -2.20 12.20
N LEU A 94 14.81 -1.13 11.85
CA LEU A 94 15.33 0.23 12.00
C LEU A 94 15.71 0.54 13.46
N ASN A 95 14.84 0.18 14.40
CA ASN A 95 15.11 0.36 15.82
C ASN A 95 16.36 -0.42 16.27
N LYS A 96 16.49 -1.69 15.87
CA LYS A 96 17.66 -2.51 16.20
C LYS A 96 18.96 -1.94 15.64
N ASP A 97 18.95 -1.56 14.37
CA ASP A 97 20.12 -0.97 13.71
C ASP A 97 20.49 0.36 14.35
N PHE A 98 19.50 1.16 14.72
CA PHE A 98 19.68 2.45 15.38
C PHE A 98 20.24 2.30 16.81
N PHE A 99 19.61 1.49 17.65
CA PHE A 99 20.10 1.24 19.02
C PHE A 99 21.49 0.61 19.02
N GLY A 100 21.75 -0.32 18.08
CA GLY A 100 23.09 -0.91 17.89
C GLY A 100 24.15 0.15 17.55
N HIS A 101 23.77 1.19 16.83
CA HIS A 101 24.67 2.29 16.49
C HIS A 101 24.92 3.21 17.68
N ILE A 102 23.88 3.55 18.46
CA ILE A 102 24.00 4.39 19.67
C ILE A 102 24.90 3.73 20.73
N ILE A 103 24.72 2.43 20.96
CA ILE A 103 25.52 1.70 21.97
C ILE A 103 27.00 1.69 21.59
N ASN A 104 27.33 1.74 20.30
CA ASN A 104 28.73 1.77 19.81
C ASN A 104 29.30 3.19 19.68
N ILE A 105 28.53 4.24 19.94
CA ILE A 105 29.03 5.61 20.00
C ILE A 105 29.84 5.77 21.30
N LYS A 106 31.12 6.23 21.19
CA LYS A 106 31.97 6.47 22.34
C LYS A 106 31.28 7.40 23.35
N ALA A 107 31.41 7.08 24.64
CA ALA A 107 30.86 7.83 25.77
C ALA A 107 31.19 9.35 25.73
N ASP A 108 32.36 9.74 25.24
CA ASP A 108 32.78 11.12 25.04
C ASP A 108 31.86 11.99 24.19
N VAL A 109 31.12 11.38 23.23
CA VAL A 109 30.18 12.10 22.36
C VAL A 109 28.82 12.26 23.04
N MET A 110 28.48 11.36 23.95
CA MET A 110 27.21 11.39 24.70
C MET A 110 27.24 12.42 25.84
N GLU A 111 28.42 12.73 26.40
CA GLU A 111 28.57 13.66 27.51
C GLU A 111 28.34 15.12 27.09
N ASN A 112 28.59 15.44 25.82
CA ASN A 112 28.46 16.80 25.26
C ASN A 112 27.12 17.12 24.57
N LYS A 113 26.22 16.17 24.42
CA LYS A 113 24.88 16.38 23.88
C LYS A 113 23.83 15.76 24.79
N ASN A 114 22.75 16.49 24.98
CA ASN A 114 21.62 16.04 25.78
C ASN A 114 21.09 14.70 25.22
N SER A 115 21.39 13.57 25.86
CA SER A 115 21.07 12.20 25.41
C SER A 115 19.57 12.05 25.10
N ALA A 116 18.71 12.79 25.81
CA ALA A 116 17.28 12.81 25.58
C ALA A 116 16.90 13.44 24.23
N GLU A 117 17.61 14.50 23.81
CA GLU A 117 17.37 15.18 22.53
C GLU A 117 17.76 14.30 21.34
N ILE A 118 18.91 13.60 21.45
CA ILE A 118 19.34 12.63 20.42
C ILE A 118 18.33 11.49 20.29
N LEU A 119 17.82 10.98 21.41
CA LEU A 119 16.85 9.88 21.43
C LEU A 119 15.52 10.32 20.78
N THR A 120 15.01 11.51 21.14
CA THR A 120 13.76 12.04 20.59
C THR A 120 13.87 12.31 19.09
N GLN A 121 14.99 12.89 18.65
CA GLN A 121 15.22 13.13 17.23
C GLN A 121 15.28 11.82 16.44
N ALA A 122 15.91 10.81 16.98
CA ALA A 122 16.00 9.50 16.37
C ALA A 122 14.66 8.76 16.29
N GLU A 123 13.86 8.80 17.35
CA GLU A 123 12.49 8.25 17.31
C GLU A 123 11.65 8.94 16.24
N THR A 124 11.82 10.26 16.08
CA THR A 124 11.13 11.03 15.05
C THR A 124 11.60 10.61 13.65
N ASP A 125 12.90 10.45 13.43
CA ASP A 125 13.48 10.04 12.15
C ASP A 125 13.09 8.60 11.78
N VAL A 126 13.10 7.68 12.75
CA VAL A 126 12.64 6.29 12.56
C VAL A 126 11.16 6.26 12.22
N SER A 127 10.33 7.05 12.91
CA SER A 127 8.89 7.12 12.63
C SER A 127 8.62 7.74 11.27
N ALA A 128 9.37 8.75 10.85
CA ALA A 128 9.27 9.35 9.52
C ALA A 128 9.61 8.34 8.41
N ILE A 129 10.66 7.53 8.58
CA ILE A 129 11.03 6.48 7.62
C ILE A 129 9.99 5.34 7.65
N ALA A 130 9.49 4.95 8.82
CA ALA A 130 8.45 3.94 8.95
C ALA A 130 7.14 4.37 8.25
N SER A 131 6.84 5.68 8.24
CA SER A 131 5.68 6.23 7.54
C SER A 131 5.72 6.03 6.02
N LEU A 132 6.89 5.72 5.42
CA LEU A 132 6.99 5.31 4.01
C LEU A 132 6.28 3.99 3.73
N THR A 133 6.04 3.18 4.77
CA THR A 133 5.21 1.97 4.67
C THR A 133 3.75 2.22 5.06
N ASP A 134 3.38 3.49 5.26
CA ASP A 134 2.05 3.88 5.69
C ASP A 134 1.01 3.65 4.58
N GLU A 135 -0.22 3.40 5.01
CA GLU A 135 -1.36 3.17 4.13
C GLU A 135 -1.56 4.27 3.10
N ARG A 136 -1.27 5.52 3.47
CA ARG A 136 -1.46 6.70 2.62
C ARG A 136 -0.71 6.61 1.30
N ILE A 137 0.54 6.17 1.30
CA ILE A 137 1.36 6.07 0.08
C ILE A 137 0.82 4.96 -0.82
N PHE A 138 0.50 3.80 -0.24
CA PHE A 138 -0.10 2.70 -0.99
C PHE A 138 -1.50 3.05 -1.52
N TYR A 139 -2.29 3.78 -0.73
CA TYR A 139 -3.61 4.26 -1.13
C TYR A 139 -3.54 5.22 -2.33
N VAL A 140 -2.67 6.23 -2.28
CA VAL A 140 -2.47 7.18 -3.39
C VAL A 140 -2.07 6.43 -4.65
N PHE A 141 -1.12 5.47 -4.55
CA PHE A 141 -0.68 4.68 -5.69
C PHE A 141 -1.81 3.83 -6.28
N THR A 142 -2.63 3.18 -5.45
CA THR A 142 -3.81 2.41 -5.89
C THR A 142 -4.82 3.31 -6.59
N LYS A 143 -5.09 4.50 -6.04
CA LYS A 143 -6.03 5.45 -6.64
C LYS A 143 -5.55 6.01 -7.97
N LEU A 144 -4.26 6.31 -8.11
CA LEU A 144 -3.67 6.70 -9.39
C LEU A 144 -3.81 5.59 -10.44
N LEU A 145 -3.54 4.35 -10.05
CA LEU A 145 -3.68 3.20 -10.94
C LEU A 145 -5.14 3.01 -11.41
N SER A 146 -6.09 3.13 -10.47
CA SER A 146 -7.53 3.05 -10.78
C SER A 146 -8.01 4.21 -11.67
N MET A 147 -7.49 5.43 -11.45
CA MET A 147 -7.82 6.60 -12.26
C MET A 147 -7.35 6.43 -13.71
N VAL A 148 -6.12 5.96 -13.90
CA VAL A 148 -5.58 5.68 -15.25
C VAL A 148 -6.38 4.58 -15.94
N GLY A 149 -6.69 3.50 -15.23
CA GLY A 149 -7.50 2.40 -15.77
C GLY A 149 -8.93 2.82 -16.12
N GLY A 150 -9.57 3.63 -15.27
CA GLY A 150 -10.91 4.19 -15.54
C GLY A 150 -10.92 5.12 -16.74
N PHE A 151 -9.87 5.94 -16.91
CA PHE A 151 -9.75 6.83 -18.07
C PHE A 151 -9.59 6.03 -19.39
N ILE A 152 -8.77 4.98 -19.37
CA ILE A 152 -8.61 4.09 -20.54
C ILE A 152 -9.94 3.39 -20.87
N GLY A 153 -10.67 2.94 -19.86
CA GLY A 153 -11.98 2.33 -20.04
C GLY A 153 -13.02 3.29 -20.63
N SER A 154 -12.99 4.58 -20.25
CA SER A 154 -13.95 5.58 -20.75
C SER A 154 -13.64 6.06 -22.19
N VAL A 155 -12.39 5.97 -22.65
CA VAL A 155 -11.99 6.34 -24.01
C VAL A 155 -12.23 5.19 -25.01
N SER A 156 -12.42 3.96 -24.51
CA SER A 156 -12.64 2.78 -25.33
C SER A 156 -14.12 2.55 -25.68
N TYR A 157 -14.99 3.46 -25.27
CA TYR A 157 -16.43 3.54 -25.62
C TYR A 157 -16.71 4.77 -26.46
#